data_a6ff2d3974ed7b35fd235a70f913fe11
#
_entry.id   a6ff2d3974ed7b35fd235a70f913fe11
#
_cell.length_a   1.000
_cell.length_b   1.000
_cell.length_c   1.000
_cell.angle_alpha   90.00
_cell.angle_beta   90.00
_cell.angle_gamma   90.00
#
_symmetry.space_group_name_H-M   'P 1'
#
loop_
_entity.id
_entity.type
_entity.pdbx_description
1 polymer ?
#
loop_
_entity_poly.entity_id
_entity_poly.type
_entity_poly.pdbx_seq_one_letter_code
_entity_poly.pdbx_strand_id
1 'polypeptide(L)'
;MASGHVRYNWGARIARRVWSFALIDRSLFRALIASAVLAAGALLAGCNSDEISLANNAKANQPVSPQLLAEMVSKDMDLQSPILVRLFKQEAELEVWKQARSGRFALLKTYPICRWSGDLGPKVREGDRQAPEGFYSITPAQMNPQSAYYLSFNTGFPNAYDRALGRSGSQLMVHGDCSSRGCYAMTDEQIAEIYSLGRESFFGGQRAFQFQAYPFKMTPVNMAKHRNNPNMPFWKMIKEGYDDFEVTRQEPKVDFCEKRYVFNAVKPPNATRDPVFEASAKCPAYVVPGEVASAVREREQADEAETAKLISRGTPVARLNTGIDGGMNRVFAAALPNGNTGLSES
;
A
#
# COMPACT_ATOMS: atom_id res chain seq x y z
N MET A 1 -79.33 52.73 46.13
CA MET A 1 -80.46 53.20 45.26
C MET A 1 -80.46 52.44 43.97
N ALA A 2 -81.59 51.77 43.71
CA ALA A 2 -82.22 51.35 42.46
C ALA A 2 -81.31 50.68 41.40
N SER A 3 -81.46 49.35 41.23
CA SER A 3 -82.58 48.68 40.50
C SER A 3 -82.38 48.70 38.96
N GLY A 4 -82.40 47.56 38.36
CA GLY A 4 -82.58 47.39 36.93
C GLY A 4 -82.30 45.96 36.41
N HIS A 5 -83.26 45.08 36.60
CA HIS A 5 -83.32 43.78 35.89
C HIS A 5 -83.74 43.99 34.44
N VAL A 6 -83.02 43.32 33.55
CA VAL A 6 -83.61 42.94 32.27
C VAL A 6 -83.16 41.51 31.93
N ARG A 7 -84.18 40.62 31.88
CA ARG A 7 -84.04 39.26 31.34
C ARG A 7 -84.21 39.34 29.83
N TYR A 8 -83.30 38.72 29.06
CA TYR A 8 -83.60 38.30 27.69
C TYR A 8 -83.30 36.80 27.54
N ASN A 9 -84.32 36.13 27.18
CA ASN A 9 -84.38 34.71 26.88
C ASN A 9 -84.26 34.52 25.38
N TRP A 10 -83.21 33.84 24.91
CA TRP A 10 -83.11 33.39 23.47
C TRP A 10 -82.68 31.93 23.47
N GLY A 11 -83.65 31.10 23.02
CA GLY A 11 -83.39 29.69 22.76
C GLY A 11 -82.38 29.43 21.67
N ALA A 12 -81.30 28.80 22.02
CA ALA A 12 -80.34 28.31 21.07
C ALA A 12 -80.73 26.93 20.54
N ARG A 13 -80.99 26.83 19.28
CA ARG A 13 -81.13 25.56 18.55
C ARG A 13 -79.73 24.95 18.46
N ILE A 14 -79.52 23.84 19.13
CA ILE A 14 -78.34 22.99 18.95
C ILE A 14 -78.48 22.25 17.63
N ALA A 15 -77.77 22.71 16.58
CA ALA A 15 -77.58 21.95 15.35
C ALA A 15 -76.55 20.85 15.62
N ARG A 16 -77.02 19.62 15.75
CA ARG A 16 -76.14 18.44 15.79
C ARG A 16 -75.47 18.26 14.44
N ARG A 17 -74.21 18.66 14.28
CA ARG A 17 -73.37 18.19 13.19
C ARG A 17 -73.04 16.73 13.44
N VAL A 18 -73.63 15.85 12.67
CA VAL A 18 -73.24 14.45 12.58
C VAL A 18 -71.96 14.41 11.76
N TRP A 19 -70.84 14.09 12.44
CA TRP A 19 -69.60 13.76 11.74
C TRP A 19 -69.75 12.36 11.12
N SER A 20 -69.91 12.31 9.81
CA SER A 20 -69.81 11.07 9.05
C SER A 20 -68.32 10.62 9.13
N PHE A 21 -68.03 9.66 9.99
CA PHE A 21 -66.80 8.90 9.85
C PHE A 21 -66.86 8.12 8.54
N ALA A 22 -66.11 8.57 7.54
CA ALA A 22 -65.88 7.78 6.35
C ALA A 22 -65.25 6.45 6.82
N LEU A 23 -65.91 5.34 6.53
CA LEU A 23 -65.37 3.99 6.71
C LEU A 23 -64.14 3.89 5.79
N ILE A 24 -62.91 4.10 6.37
CA ILE A 24 -61.69 3.77 5.69
C ILE A 24 -61.72 2.26 5.43
N ASP A 25 -61.74 1.91 4.15
CA ASP A 25 -61.75 0.52 3.72
C ASP A 25 -60.62 -0.24 4.39
N ARG A 26 -60.95 -1.26 5.16
CA ARG A 26 -60.01 -2.09 5.88
C ARG A 26 -58.94 -2.73 4.98
N SER A 27 -59.25 -2.84 3.68
CA SER A 27 -58.35 -3.34 2.66
C SER A 27 -57.24 -2.33 2.31
N LEU A 28 -57.57 -1.02 2.22
CA LEU A 28 -56.60 0.05 1.99
C LEU A 28 -55.66 0.27 3.20
N PHE A 29 -56.17 0.16 4.42
CA PHE A 29 -55.36 0.28 5.64
C PHE A 29 -54.37 -0.89 5.79
N ARG A 30 -54.80 -2.11 5.43
CA ARG A 30 -53.92 -3.30 5.41
C ARG A 30 -52.87 -3.20 4.31
N ALA A 31 -53.20 -2.66 3.14
CA ALA A 31 -52.24 -2.44 2.07
C ALA A 31 -51.17 -1.40 2.42
N LEU A 32 -51.53 -0.29 3.10
CA LEU A 32 -50.62 0.73 3.56
C LEU A 32 -49.66 0.22 4.65
N ILE A 33 -50.16 -0.59 5.59
CA ILE A 33 -49.31 -1.21 6.63
C ILE A 33 -48.35 -2.23 5.99
N ALA A 34 -48.80 -3.05 5.05
CA ALA A 34 -47.94 -4.02 4.37
C ALA A 34 -46.84 -3.33 3.53
N SER A 35 -47.18 -2.21 2.88
CA SER A 35 -46.17 -1.41 2.12
C SER A 35 -45.15 -0.72 3.02
N ALA A 36 -45.57 -0.22 4.19
CA ALA A 36 -44.68 0.39 5.17
C ALA A 36 -43.71 -0.62 5.82
N VAL A 37 -44.18 -1.85 6.09
CA VAL A 37 -43.34 -2.93 6.62
C VAL A 37 -42.33 -3.43 5.58
N LEU A 38 -42.71 -3.53 4.30
CA LEU A 38 -41.80 -3.88 3.22
C LEU A 38 -40.76 -2.78 2.96
N ALA A 39 -41.13 -1.50 3.04
CA ALA A 39 -40.19 -0.38 2.90
C ALA A 39 -39.23 -0.30 4.09
N ALA A 40 -39.68 -0.54 5.31
CA ALA A 40 -38.82 -0.60 6.51
C ALA A 40 -37.86 -1.82 6.48
N GLY A 41 -38.31 -2.97 5.96
CA GLY A 41 -37.47 -4.15 5.74
C GLY A 41 -36.40 -3.95 4.69
N ALA A 42 -36.67 -3.21 3.60
CA ALA A 42 -35.71 -2.90 2.57
C ALA A 42 -34.63 -1.88 3.01
N LEU A 43 -34.98 -0.97 3.92
CA LEU A 43 -34.01 -0.01 4.50
C LEU A 43 -33.07 -0.64 5.51
N LEU A 44 -33.44 -1.76 6.15
CA LEU A 44 -32.58 -2.50 7.06
C LEU A 44 -31.68 -3.52 6.36
N ALA A 45 -31.98 -3.92 5.12
CA ALA A 45 -31.17 -4.85 4.33
C ALA A 45 -29.99 -4.18 3.59
N GLY A 46 -29.96 -2.83 3.51
CA GLY A 46 -29.01 -2.08 2.71
C GLY A 46 -27.72 -1.66 3.38
N CYS A 47 -27.52 -1.91 4.67
CA CYS A 47 -26.38 -1.33 5.40
C CYS A 47 -25.33 -2.30 5.93
N ASN A 48 -25.33 -3.58 5.54
CA ASN A 48 -24.47 -4.56 6.22
C ASN A 48 -23.61 -5.47 5.34
N SER A 49 -23.55 -5.28 4.01
CA SER A 49 -22.79 -6.24 3.19
C SER A 49 -21.26 -6.05 3.29
N ASP A 50 -20.79 -4.83 3.46
CA ASP A 50 -19.35 -4.56 3.43
C ASP A 50 -18.68 -4.71 4.81
N GLU A 51 -19.35 -4.32 5.90
CA GLU A 51 -18.84 -4.51 7.27
C GLU A 51 -18.88 -5.98 7.71
N ILE A 52 -19.91 -6.71 7.35
CA ILE A 52 -20.04 -8.15 7.66
C ILE A 52 -18.99 -8.96 6.90
N SER A 53 -18.63 -8.57 5.68
CA SER A 53 -17.60 -9.21 4.87
C SER A 53 -16.21 -9.09 5.48
N LEU A 54 -15.85 -7.93 6.03
CA LEU A 54 -14.57 -7.70 6.72
C LEU A 54 -14.48 -8.45 8.05
N ALA A 55 -15.57 -8.44 8.84
CA ALA A 55 -15.63 -9.11 10.14
C ALA A 55 -15.54 -10.65 10.04
N ASN A 56 -16.01 -11.24 8.94
CA ASN A 56 -16.03 -12.69 8.73
C ASN A 56 -14.80 -13.25 8.01
N ASN A 57 -13.81 -12.42 7.65
CA ASN A 57 -12.63 -12.91 6.97
C ASN A 57 -11.53 -13.34 7.96
N ALA A 58 -11.65 -14.57 8.48
CA ALA A 58 -10.77 -15.13 9.49
C ALA A 58 -9.28 -15.03 9.13
N LYS A 59 -8.92 -15.19 7.84
CA LYS A 59 -7.52 -15.11 7.38
C LYS A 59 -6.93 -13.70 7.49
N ALA A 60 -7.74 -12.66 7.25
CA ALA A 60 -7.32 -11.26 7.39
C ALA A 60 -7.23 -10.80 8.84
N ASN A 61 -7.94 -11.47 9.74
CA ASN A 61 -8.01 -11.16 11.17
C ASN A 61 -7.06 -12.01 12.01
N GLN A 62 -6.21 -12.83 11.40
CA GLN A 62 -5.22 -13.61 12.14
C GLN A 62 -4.32 -12.68 12.98
N PRO A 63 -4.08 -13.01 14.26
CA PRO A 63 -3.16 -12.23 15.08
C PRO A 63 -1.73 -12.37 14.56
N VAL A 64 -0.88 -11.39 14.90
CA VAL A 64 0.57 -11.51 14.70
C VAL A 64 1.08 -12.72 15.47
N SER A 65 1.94 -13.52 14.84
CA SER A 65 2.42 -14.78 15.44
C SER A 65 3.22 -14.54 16.73
N PRO A 66 3.16 -15.47 17.70
CA PRO A 66 3.93 -15.35 18.94
C PRO A 66 5.44 -15.19 18.70
N GLN A 67 5.98 -15.82 17.65
CA GLN A 67 7.39 -15.67 17.28
C GLN A 67 7.71 -14.25 16.84
N LEU A 68 6.86 -13.64 16.00
CA LEU A 68 7.05 -12.24 15.60
C LEU A 68 6.89 -11.27 16.75
N LEU A 69 5.96 -11.53 17.68
CA LEU A 69 5.82 -10.72 18.89
C LEU A 69 7.08 -10.78 19.76
N ALA A 70 7.65 -11.96 19.94
CA ALA A 70 8.91 -12.14 20.69
C ALA A 70 10.09 -11.39 19.98
N GLU A 71 10.16 -11.47 18.66
CA GLU A 71 11.15 -10.74 17.86
C GLU A 71 10.99 -9.23 17.99
N MET A 72 9.76 -8.71 17.97
CA MET A 72 9.49 -7.29 18.20
C MET A 72 9.96 -6.84 19.58
N VAL A 73 9.66 -7.62 20.63
CA VAL A 73 10.11 -7.32 22.00
C VAL A 73 11.63 -7.26 22.06
N SER A 74 12.32 -8.22 21.44
CA SER A 74 13.80 -8.28 21.44
C SER A 74 14.45 -7.09 20.72
N LYS A 75 13.71 -6.43 19.80
CA LYS A 75 14.15 -5.28 19.00
C LYS A 75 13.56 -3.95 19.44
N ASP A 76 12.92 -3.91 20.61
CA ASP A 76 12.30 -2.71 21.19
C ASP A 76 11.24 -2.08 20.26
N MET A 77 10.41 -2.92 19.66
CA MET A 77 9.33 -2.53 18.73
C MET A 77 7.97 -2.75 19.36
N ASP A 78 7.09 -1.77 19.26
CA ASP A 78 5.67 -1.93 19.65
C ASP A 78 4.85 -2.58 18.54
N LEU A 79 3.82 -3.36 18.92
CA LEU A 79 2.96 -4.06 17.96
C LEU A 79 2.38 -3.12 16.89
N GLN A 80 1.96 -1.94 17.29
CA GLN A 80 1.29 -0.96 16.44
C GLN A 80 2.24 0.12 15.88
N SER A 81 3.56 0.01 16.10
CA SER A 81 4.48 0.98 15.50
C SER A 81 4.53 0.85 13.97
N PRO A 82 4.89 1.93 13.25
CA PRO A 82 4.95 1.94 11.80
C PRO A 82 5.80 0.84 11.18
N ILE A 83 5.41 0.38 10.00
CA ILE A 83 6.19 -0.53 9.16
C ILE A 83 6.63 0.16 7.86
N LEU A 84 7.66 -0.40 7.24
CA LEU A 84 8.13 -0.10 5.90
C LEU A 84 8.53 -1.43 5.24
N VAL A 85 8.22 -1.60 3.96
CA VAL A 85 8.49 -2.84 3.23
C VAL A 85 9.48 -2.57 2.10
N ARG A 86 10.54 -3.38 2.02
CA ARG A 86 11.54 -3.33 0.95
C ARG A 86 11.59 -4.68 0.23
N LEU A 87 11.64 -4.64 -1.07
CA LEU A 87 11.65 -5.83 -1.91
C LEU A 87 12.82 -5.78 -2.90
N PHE A 88 13.51 -6.91 -3.07
CA PHE A 88 14.66 -7.07 -3.93
C PHE A 88 14.44 -8.23 -4.90
N LYS A 89 14.28 -7.91 -6.19
CA LYS A 89 13.95 -8.91 -7.22
C LYS A 89 15.04 -9.97 -7.38
N GLN A 90 16.30 -9.55 -7.54
CA GLN A 90 17.42 -10.47 -7.77
C GLN A 90 17.61 -11.45 -6.62
N GLU A 91 17.57 -10.97 -5.40
CA GLU A 91 17.68 -11.77 -4.19
C GLU A 91 16.40 -12.56 -3.92
N ALA A 92 15.30 -12.18 -4.57
CA ALA A 92 13.96 -12.67 -4.34
C ALA A 92 13.61 -12.63 -2.83
N GLU A 93 13.78 -11.47 -2.22
CA GLU A 93 13.57 -11.22 -0.80
C GLU A 93 12.63 -10.03 -0.59
N LEU A 94 11.76 -10.15 0.41
CA LEU A 94 10.96 -9.06 0.94
C LEU A 94 11.32 -8.84 2.41
N GLU A 95 11.75 -7.63 2.74
CA GLU A 95 12.08 -7.22 4.09
C GLU A 95 10.94 -6.40 4.69
N VAL A 96 10.52 -6.75 5.91
CA VAL A 96 9.65 -5.89 6.73
C VAL A 96 10.50 -5.22 7.79
N TRP A 97 10.55 -3.90 7.72
CA TRP A 97 11.17 -3.03 8.68
C TRP A 97 10.10 -2.43 9.59
N LYS A 98 10.40 -2.29 10.86
CA LYS A 98 9.45 -1.76 11.84
C LYS A 98 10.14 -0.70 12.70
N GLN A 99 9.40 0.38 13.01
CA GLN A 99 9.93 1.46 13.82
C GLN A 99 10.08 0.99 15.27
N ALA A 100 11.31 1.05 15.80
CA ALA A 100 11.60 0.83 17.18
C ALA A 100 11.27 2.08 18.02
N ARG A 101 11.26 1.96 19.35
CA ARG A 101 10.99 3.10 20.26
C ARG A 101 12.03 4.23 20.14
N SER A 102 13.23 3.92 19.62
CA SER A 102 14.20 4.95 19.23
C SER A 102 13.74 5.89 18.12
N GLY A 103 12.59 5.60 17.47
CA GLY A 103 12.08 6.31 16.30
C GLY A 103 12.73 5.88 14.98
N ARG A 104 13.74 5.00 14.98
CA ARG A 104 14.41 4.48 13.78
C ARG A 104 13.82 3.14 13.36
N PHE A 105 13.76 2.89 12.06
CA PHE A 105 13.39 1.58 11.54
C PHE A 105 14.53 0.57 11.74
N ALA A 106 14.18 -0.61 12.21
CA ALA A 106 15.04 -1.77 12.28
C ALA A 106 14.41 -2.95 11.54
N LEU A 107 15.24 -3.84 11.00
CA LEU A 107 14.77 -5.02 10.28
C LEU A 107 14.06 -5.97 11.26
N LEU A 108 12.76 -6.17 11.04
CA LEU A 108 11.99 -7.16 11.80
C LEU A 108 12.21 -8.55 11.23
N LYS A 109 11.92 -8.75 9.94
CA LYS A 109 12.01 -10.06 9.29
C LYS A 109 12.26 -9.93 7.79
N THR A 110 13.03 -10.89 7.24
CA THR A 110 13.19 -11.09 5.80
C THR A 110 12.40 -12.33 5.38
N TYR A 111 11.58 -12.19 4.34
CA TYR A 111 10.78 -13.24 3.76
C TYR A 111 11.34 -13.62 2.38
N PRO A 112 11.60 -14.90 2.11
CA PRO A 112 11.93 -15.34 0.76
C PRO A 112 10.69 -15.19 -0.13
N ILE A 113 10.85 -14.61 -1.31
CA ILE A 113 9.79 -14.50 -2.33
C ILE A 113 9.68 -15.83 -3.05
N CYS A 114 8.47 -16.37 -3.09
CA CYS A 114 8.16 -17.60 -3.76
C CYS A 114 8.35 -17.46 -5.28
N ARG A 115 7.83 -16.38 -5.85
CA ARG A 115 7.97 -16.07 -7.28
C ARG A 115 7.68 -14.61 -7.57
N TRP A 116 8.42 -14.03 -8.52
CA TRP A 116 8.09 -12.76 -9.15
C TRP A 116 8.22 -12.87 -10.66
N SER A 117 7.56 -12.03 -11.45
CA SER A 117 7.47 -12.14 -12.90
C SER A 117 8.23 -11.04 -13.64
N GLY A 118 8.65 -11.32 -14.86
CA GLY A 118 9.37 -10.42 -15.74
C GLY A 118 10.89 -10.52 -15.59
N ASP A 119 11.59 -9.40 -15.76
CA ASP A 119 13.02 -9.28 -15.62
C ASP A 119 13.39 -8.15 -14.64
N LEU A 120 14.68 -7.90 -14.43
CA LEU A 120 15.13 -6.71 -13.72
C LEU A 120 14.82 -5.48 -14.59
N GLY A 121 14.22 -4.47 -13.98
CA GLY A 121 13.77 -3.27 -14.63
C GLY A 121 12.32 -2.90 -14.25
N PRO A 122 11.94 -1.63 -14.48
CA PRO A 122 10.60 -1.16 -14.11
C PRO A 122 9.53 -1.74 -15.04
N LYS A 123 8.30 -1.82 -14.54
CA LYS A 123 7.12 -2.08 -15.36
C LYS A 123 6.84 -0.87 -16.27
N VAL A 124 6.48 -1.13 -17.53
CA VAL A 124 6.27 -0.09 -18.54
C VAL A 124 4.84 -0.07 -19.07
N ARG A 125 4.24 -1.23 -19.34
CA ARG A 125 2.91 -1.31 -19.97
C ARG A 125 2.08 -2.48 -19.45
N GLU A 126 0.77 -2.34 -19.59
CA GLU A 126 -0.15 -3.45 -19.31
C GLU A 126 0.24 -4.69 -20.16
N GLY A 127 0.18 -5.87 -19.54
CA GLY A 127 0.48 -7.14 -20.21
C GLY A 127 1.97 -7.47 -20.42
N ASP A 128 2.92 -6.62 -20.00
CA ASP A 128 4.36 -6.88 -20.12
C ASP A 128 4.89 -7.93 -19.11
N ARG A 129 4.03 -8.44 -18.22
CA ARG A 129 4.35 -9.38 -17.15
C ARG A 129 5.44 -8.92 -16.17
N GLN A 130 5.82 -7.64 -16.24
CA GLN A 130 6.89 -7.06 -15.45
C GLN A 130 6.38 -6.68 -14.06
N ALA A 131 7.01 -7.16 -13.01
CA ALA A 131 6.79 -6.70 -11.65
C ALA A 131 7.40 -5.30 -11.46
N PRO A 132 6.68 -4.34 -10.81
CA PRO A 132 7.08 -2.93 -10.74
C PRO A 132 8.30 -2.71 -9.85
N GLU A 133 9.09 -1.69 -10.16
CA GLU A 133 10.19 -1.16 -9.33
C GLU A 133 9.95 0.32 -9.05
N GLY A 134 10.29 0.78 -7.85
CA GLY A 134 10.12 2.16 -7.41
C GLY A 134 9.57 2.27 -5.99
N PHE A 135 9.06 3.46 -5.66
CA PHE A 135 8.50 3.78 -4.33
C PHE A 135 6.99 3.96 -4.43
N TYR A 136 6.27 3.27 -3.58
CA TYR A 136 4.81 3.23 -3.55
C TYR A 136 4.31 3.40 -2.13
N SER A 137 3.09 3.91 -1.98
CA SER A 137 2.44 4.13 -0.69
C SER A 137 1.22 3.21 -0.58
N ILE A 138 1.17 2.39 0.45
CA ILE A 138 0.13 1.37 0.65
C ILE A 138 -0.78 1.82 1.80
N THR A 139 -1.99 2.18 1.45
CA THR A 139 -3.05 2.58 2.39
C THR A 139 -3.89 1.38 2.82
N PRO A 140 -4.73 1.49 3.86
CA PRO A 140 -5.69 0.44 4.23
C PRO A 140 -6.59 -0.01 3.07
N ALA A 141 -6.98 0.91 2.16
CA ALA A 141 -7.83 0.60 1.00
C ALA A 141 -7.14 -0.30 -0.04
N GLN A 142 -5.82 -0.43 -0.01
CA GLN A 142 -5.07 -1.31 -0.89
C GLN A 142 -4.88 -2.72 -0.32
N MET A 143 -5.23 -2.94 0.95
CA MET A 143 -5.25 -4.27 1.56
C MET A 143 -6.48 -5.05 1.07
N ASN A 144 -6.27 -6.24 0.54
CA ASN A 144 -7.35 -7.07 -0.01
C ASN A 144 -7.54 -8.36 0.82
N PRO A 145 -8.50 -8.37 1.75
CA PRO A 145 -8.80 -9.54 2.58
C PRO A 145 -9.50 -10.66 1.80
N GLN A 146 -10.08 -10.34 0.63
CA GLN A 146 -10.81 -11.29 -0.21
C GLN A 146 -10.05 -11.67 -1.48
N SER A 147 -8.71 -11.59 -1.43
CA SER A 147 -7.87 -11.98 -2.56
C SER A 147 -8.14 -13.42 -2.98
N ALA A 148 -8.23 -13.66 -4.30
CA ALA A 148 -8.26 -14.99 -4.87
C ALA A 148 -6.96 -15.79 -4.58
N TYR A 149 -5.88 -15.09 -4.27
CA TYR A 149 -4.58 -15.64 -3.90
C TYR A 149 -4.35 -15.52 -2.39
N TYR A 150 -5.27 -16.02 -1.61
CA TYR A 150 -5.30 -16.02 -0.15
C TYR A 150 -5.48 -14.62 0.44
N LEU A 151 -4.44 -13.82 0.59
CA LEU A 151 -4.42 -12.42 1.00
C LEU A 151 -3.53 -11.64 0.04
N SER A 152 -3.76 -10.33 -0.10
CA SER A 152 -2.87 -9.49 -0.90
C SER A 152 -2.93 -8.03 -0.47
N PHE A 153 -1.95 -7.26 -0.91
CA PHE A 153 -2.07 -5.80 -1.00
C PHE A 153 -1.65 -5.33 -2.39
N ASN A 154 -2.32 -4.29 -2.89
CA ASN A 154 -1.98 -3.66 -4.16
C ASN A 154 -0.73 -2.81 -3.99
N THR A 155 0.25 -2.95 -4.89
CA THR A 155 1.52 -2.22 -4.85
C THR A 155 1.37 -0.71 -5.03
N GLY A 156 0.24 -0.24 -5.54
CA GLY A 156 0.03 1.18 -5.85
C GLY A 156 0.59 1.63 -7.20
N PHE A 157 1.09 0.69 -8.02
CA PHE A 157 1.48 0.98 -9.40
C PHE A 157 0.25 1.30 -10.27
N PRO A 158 0.31 2.28 -11.19
CA PRO A 158 1.36 3.25 -11.42
C PRO A 158 1.30 4.42 -10.42
N ASN A 159 2.44 4.83 -9.85
CA ASN A 159 2.54 6.04 -9.05
C ASN A 159 2.57 7.32 -9.95
N ALA A 160 2.79 8.50 -9.37
CA ALA A 160 2.80 9.75 -10.14
C ALA A 160 3.95 9.81 -11.15
N TYR A 161 5.12 9.29 -10.80
CA TYR A 161 6.26 9.18 -11.71
C TYR A 161 5.95 8.26 -12.89
N ASP A 162 5.40 7.08 -12.64
CA ASP A 162 5.03 6.12 -13.67
C ASP A 162 4.02 6.71 -14.66
N ARG A 163 2.98 7.39 -14.13
CA ARG A 163 1.98 8.07 -14.96
C ARG A 163 2.57 9.19 -15.80
N ALA A 164 3.51 9.97 -15.26
CA ALA A 164 4.19 11.04 -16.01
C ALA A 164 5.02 10.51 -17.18
N LEU A 165 5.46 9.25 -17.09
CA LEU A 165 6.16 8.54 -18.18
C LEU A 165 5.21 7.78 -19.12
N GLY A 166 3.90 7.84 -18.91
CA GLY A 166 2.91 7.09 -19.69
C GLY A 166 2.92 5.58 -19.42
N ARG A 167 3.48 5.15 -18.29
CA ARG A 167 3.45 3.73 -17.89
C ARG A 167 2.05 3.32 -17.50
N SER A 168 1.68 2.09 -17.84
CA SER A 168 0.36 1.53 -17.59
C SER A 168 0.42 0.13 -16.99
N GLY A 169 -0.63 -0.24 -16.28
CA GLY A 169 -0.80 -1.53 -15.63
C GLY A 169 -1.78 -1.44 -14.48
N SER A 170 -2.37 -2.56 -14.14
CA SER A 170 -3.34 -2.68 -13.08
C SER A 170 -3.16 -3.99 -12.31
N GLN A 171 -3.79 -4.11 -11.14
CA GLN A 171 -3.85 -5.34 -10.35
C GLN A 171 -2.47 -5.95 -10.02
N LEU A 172 -1.47 -5.12 -9.75
CA LEU A 172 -0.13 -5.57 -9.36
C LEU A 172 -0.09 -5.69 -7.84
N MET A 173 0.07 -6.92 -7.37
CA MET A 173 -0.09 -7.28 -5.97
C MET A 173 1.19 -7.90 -5.38
N VAL A 174 1.32 -7.80 -4.06
CA VAL A 174 2.02 -8.79 -3.24
C VAL A 174 0.95 -9.70 -2.66
N HIS A 175 1.03 -11.02 -2.88
CA HIS A 175 -0.05 -11.96 -2.60
C HIS A 175 0.45 -13.36 -2.21
N GLY A 176 -0.42 -14.22 -1.70
CA GLY A 176 -0.16 -15.63 -1.42
C GLY A 176 -0.17 -16.51 -2.66
N ASP A 177 -0.28 -17.84 -2.44
CA ASP A 177 -0.44 -18.87 -3.50
C ASP A 177 0.78 -19.09 -4.42
N CYS A 178 1.95 -18.64 -4.11
CA CYS A 178 3.20 -18.94 -4.81
C CYS A 178 3.17 -18.90 -6.36
N SER A 179 2.17 -18.28 -7.00
CA SER A 179 2.03 -18.15 -8.44
C SER A 179 2.06 -16.70 -8.88
N SER A 180 2.74 -16.33 -9.97
CA SER A 180 2.86 -14.94 -10.39
C SER A 180 2.73 -14.74 -11.89
N ARG A 181 2.02 -13.63 -12.30
CA ARG A 181 1.92 -13.12 -13.67
C ARG A 181 2.06 -11.59 -13.71
N GLY A 182 3.16 -11.06 -13.18
CA GLY A 182 3.39 -9.61 -13.05
C GLY A 182 3.35 -9.11 -11.60
N CYS A 183 3.22 -10.02 -10.64
CA CYS A 183 3.10 -9.77 -9.21
C CYS A 183 4.32 -10.28 -8.42
N TYR A 184 4.25 -10.14 -7.10
CA TYR A 184 5.16 -10.73 -6.15
C TYR A 184 4.42 -11.76 -5.31
N ALA A 185 4.69 -13.04 -5.53
CA ALA A 185 4.03 -14.15 -4.85
C ALA A 185 4.81 -14.60 -3.62
N MET A 186 4.10 -14.76 -2.53
CA MET A 186 4.57 -15.26 -1.24
C MET A 186 3.85 -16.58 -0.93
N THR A 187 4.27 -17.30 0.11
CA THR A 187 3.40 -18.35 0.68
C THR A 187 2.23 -17.73 1.43
N ASP A 188 1.18 -18.52 1.66
CA ASP A 188 -0.02 -18.06 2.40
C ASP A 188 0.34 -17.61 3.82
N GLU A 189 1.24 -18.31 4.49
CA GLU A 189 1.71 -17.98 5.84
C GLU A 189 2.49 -16.66 5.85
N GLN A 190 3.34 -16.45 4.85
CA GLN A 190 4.16 -15.24 4.75
C GLN A 190 3.29 -14.01 4.50
N ILE A 191 2.35 -14.09 3.54
CA ILE A 191 1.46 -12.96 3.28
C ILE A 191 0.53 -12.70 4.47
N ALA A 192 0.09 -13.73 5.21
CA ALA A 192 -0.70 -13.55 6.43
C ALA A 192 0.07 -12.76 7.50
N GLU A 193 1.34 -13.08 7.73
CA GLU A 193 2.20 -12.32 8.65
C GLU A 193 2.38 -10.87 8.19
N ILE A 194 2.73 -10.64 6.92
CA ILE A 194 2.92 -9.28 6.37
C ILE A 194 1.62 -8.48 6.45
N TYR A 195 0.49 -9.12 6.11
CA TYR A 195 -0.83 -8.51 6.18
C TYR A 195 -1.21 -8.10 7.60
N SER A 196 -0.99 -8.97 8.59
CA SER A 196 -1.25 -8.67 9.99
C SER A 196 -0.38 -7.52 10.51
N LEU A 197 0.90 -7.47 10.14
CA LEU A 197 1.81 -6.37 10.48
C LEU A 197 1.34 -5.03 9.90
N GLY A 198 0.89 -5.02 8.64
CA GLY A 198 0.31 -3.84 7.99
C GLY A 198 -0.96 -3.38 8.70
N ARG A 199 -1.88 -4.30 8.98
CA ARG A 199 -3.10 -4.02 9.73
C ARG A 199 -2.81 -3.40 11.10
N GLU A 200 -1.90 -3.97 11.88
CA GLU A 200 -1.55 -3.46 13.21
C GLU A 200 -0.91 -2.06 13.13
N SER A 201 -0.07 -1.80 12.13
CA SER A 201 0.51 -0.46 11.95
C SER A 201 -0.56 0.60 11.63
N PHE A 202 -1.60 0.24 10.85
CA PHE A 202 -2.73 1.12 10.59
C PHE A 202 -3.56 1.39 11.85
N PHE A 203 -3.78 0.39 12.69
CA PHE A 203 -4.41 0.58 14.00
C PHE A 203 -3.60 1.49 14.91
N GLY A 204 -2.27 1.50 14.77
CA GLY A 204 -1.37 2.43 15.44
C GLY A 204 -1.37 3.85 14.87
N GLY A 205 -2.16 4.12 13.82
CA GLY A 205 -2.30 5.44 13.21
C GLY A 205 -1.41 5.69 11.99
N GLN A 206 -0.64 4.71 11.51
CA GLN A 206 0.06 4.85 10.24
C GLN A 206 -0.97 4.95 9.11
N ARG A 207 -0.97 6.06 8.35
CA ARG A 207 -1.95 6.27 7.28
C ARG A 207 -1.66 5.45 6.03
N ALA A 208 -0.39 5.21 5.77
CA ALA A 208 0.11 4.36 4.71
C ALA A 208 1.52 3.89 5.08
N PHE A 209 1.90 2.67 4.69
CA PHE A 209 3.30 2.27 4.74
C PHE A 209 3.94 2.38 3.38
N GLN A 210 5.24 2.69 3.35
CA GLN A 210 5.99 2.74 2.11
C GLN A 210 6.40 1.34 1.66
N PHE A 211 6.18 1.05 0.37
CA PHE A 211 6.67 -0.13 -0.33
C PHE A 211 7.74 0.28 -1.33
N GLN A 212 8.97 -0.17 -1.11
CA GLN A 212 10.14 0.11 -1.93
C GLN A 212 10.54 -1.14 -2.69
N ALA A 213 10.36 -1.16 -4.01
CA ALA A 213 10.70 -2.29 -4.85
C ALA A 213 11.96 -1.98 -5.68
N TYR A 214 12.98 -2.81 -5.52
CA TYR A 214 14.29 -2.64 -6.14
C TYR A 214 14.65 -3.82 -7.05
N PRO A 215 15.49 -3.59 -8.09
CA PRO A 215 15.99 -4.67 -8.92
C PRO A 215 16.86 -5.66 -8.13
N PHE A 216 17.63 -5.14 -7.21
CA PHE A 216 18.58 -5.88 -6.35
C PHE A 216 18.95 -5.02 -5.14
N LYS A 217 19.61 -5.59 -4.14
CA LYS A 217 20.28 -4.80 -3.06
C LYS A 217 21.33 -3.91 -3.71
N MET A 218 21.16 -2.58 -3.60
CA MET A 218 21.90 -1.59 -4.40
C MET A 218 23.32 -1.36 -3.88
N THR A 219 24.05 -2.46 -3.72
CA THR A 219 25.46 -2.49 -3.28
C THR A 219 26.42 -2.19 -4.45
N PRO A 220 27.65 -1.71 -4.17
CA PRO A 220 28.68 -1.51 -5.19
C PRO A 220 28.90 -2.73 -6.10
N VAL A 221 28.87 -3.94 -5.55
CA VAL A 221 29.02 -5.19 -6.32
C VAL A 221 27.90 -5.37 -7.34
N ASN A 222 26.66 -5.17 -6.95
CA ASN A 222 25.51 -5.32 -7.84
C ASN A 222 25.48 -4.18 -8.88
N MET A 223 25.79 -2.94 -8.48
CA MET A 223 25.94 -1.82 -9.41
C MET A 223 27.03 -2.09 -10.45
N ALA A 224 28.17 -2.64 -10.04
CA ALA A 224 29.25 -3.03 -10.96
C ALA A 224 28.83 -4.16 -11.91
N LYS A 225 28.12 -5.18 -11.43
CA LYS A 225 27.60 -6.28 -12.26
C LYS A 225 26.64 -5.80 -13.32
N HIS A 226 25.74 -4.88 -12.97
CA HIS A 226 24.67 -4.41 -13.86
C HIS A 226 24.98 -3.13 -14.61
N ARG A 227 26.24 -2.66 -14.61
CA ARG A 227 26.69 -1.36 -15.18
C ARG A 227 26.25 -1.09 -16.61
N ASN A 228 26.07 -2.13 -17.42
CA ASN A 228 25.66 -2.01 -18.83
C ASN A 228 24.15 -2.19 -19.06
N ASN A 229 23.36 -2.29 -18.00
CA ASN A 229 21.91 -2.46 -18.13
C ASN A 229 21.25 -1.13 -18.55
N PRO A 230 20.35 -1.12 -19.55
CA PRO A 230 19.67 0.09 -20.01
C PRO A 230 18.83 0.77 -18.92
N ASN A 231 18.44 0.05 -17.88
CA ASN A 231 17.71 0.61 -16.74
C ASN A 231 18.62 1.31 -15.70
N MET A 232 19.94 1.31 -15.89
CA MET A 232 20.88 1.90 -14.94
C MET A 232 20.57 3.36 -14.57
N PRO A 233 20.16 4.25 -15.50
CA PRO A 233 19.77 5.62 -15.14
C PRO A 233 18.58 5.67 -14.17
N PHE A 234 17.57 4.81 -14.35
CA PHE A 234 16.44 4.68 -13.42
C PHE A 234 16.89 4.10 -12.08
N TRP A 235 17.74 3.09 -12.09
CA TRP A 235 18.25 2.48 -10.87
C TRP A 235 19.13 3.42 -10.05
N LYS A 236 19.96 4.24 -10.70
CA LYS A 236 20.71 5.30 -9.99
C LYS A 236 19.78 6.30 -9.32
N MET A 237 18.68 6.68 -9.97
CA MET A 237 17.72 7.61 -9.41
C MET A 237 17.00 7.02 -8.17
N ILE A 238 16.57 5.75 -8.21
CA ILE A 238 15.93 5.13 -7.04
C ILE A 238 16.95 4.73 -5.96
N LYS A 239 18.26 4.63 -6.30
CA LYS A 239 19.33 4.40 -5.34
C LYS A 239 19.44 5.56 -4.34
N GLU A 240 19.17 6.80 -4.74
CA GLU A 240 19.16 7.95 -3.84
C GLU A 240 18.24 7.69 -2.63
N GLY A 241 16.98 7.28 -2.87
CA GLY A 241 16.06 6.94 -1.78
C GLY A 241 16.45 5.64 -1.02
N TYR A 242 17.12 4.70 -1.69
CA TYR A 242 17.71 3.55 -1.01
C TYR A 242 18.80 3.99 -0.02
N ASP A 243 19.71 4.87 -0.43
CA ASP A 243 20.80 5.37 0.41
C ASP A 243 20.29 6.26 1.54
N ASP A 244 19.27 7.08 1.30
CA ASP A 244 18.56 7.84 2.34
C ASP A 244 18.11 6.93 3.48
N PHE A 245 17.43 5.84 3.15
CA PHE A 245 16.98 4.88 4.17
C PHE A 245 18.16 4.17 4.85
N GLU A 246 19.18 3.76 4.10
CA GLU A 246 20.35 3.09 4.66
C GLU A 246 21.10 3.95 5.67
N VAL A 247 21.17 5.26 5.43
CA VAL A 247 21.86 6.22 6.30
C VAL A 247 21.01 6.62 7.50
N THR A 248 19.76 6.96 7.25
CA THR A 248 18.89 7.57 8.26
C THR A 248 18.13 6.54 9.09
N ARG A 249 17.81 5.39 8.52
CA ARG A 249 16.82 4.44 9.04
C ARG A 249 15.46 5.11 9.28
N GLN A 250 15.12 6.08 8.44
CA GLN A 250 13.83 6.75 8.38
C GLN A 250 13.20 6.52 7.01
N GLU A 251 11.88 6.53 6.97
CA GLU A 251 11.15 6.50 5.71
C GLU A 251 11.48 7.77 4.91
N PRO A 252 12.08 7.67 3.71
CA PRO A 252 12.35 8.84 2.89
C PRO A 252 11.02 9.45 2.41
N LYS A 253 10.87 10.76 2.56
CA LYS A 253 9.77 11.47 1.93
C LYS A 253 9.98 11.45 0.41
N VAL A 254 8.97 11.03 -0.34
CA VAL A 254 9.04 10.88 -1.80
C VAL A 254 8.11 11.87 -2.47
N ASP A 255 8.68 12.70 -3.33
CA ASP A 255 7.99 13.64 -4.21
C ASP A 255 8.43 13.39 -5.67
N PHE A 256 7.77 14.07 -6.64
CA PHE A 256 8.02 13.88 -8.07
C PHE A 256 7.97 15.21 -8.81
N CYS A 257 8.98 15.53 -9.62
CA CYS A 257 8.93 16.64 -10.58
C CYS A 257 9.89 16.37 -11.75
N GLU A 258 9.69 17.01 -12.88
CA GLU A 258 10.53 16.83 -14.10
C GLU A 258 10.70 15.35 -14.49
N LYS A 259 9.68 14.51 -14.24
CA LYS A 259 9.70 13.07 -14.46
C LYS A 259 10.83 12.36 -13.69
N ARG A 260 11.08 12.79 -12.46
CA ARG A 260 12.10 12.24 -11.56
C ARG A 260 11.54 12.07 -10.15
N TYR A 261 12.12 11.17 -9.41
CA TYR A 261 11.98 11.10 -7.97
C TYR A 261 12.73 12.24 -7.30
N VAL A 262 12.18 12.76 -6.23
CA VAL A 262 12.81 13.74 -5.33
C VAL A 262 12.63 13.23 -3.91
N PHE A 263 13.73 13.18 -3.17
CA PHE A 263 13.72 12.62 -1.82
C PHE A 263 13.96 13.71 -0.78
N ASN A 264 13.24 13.59 0.35
CA ASN A 264 13.38 14.43 1.55
C ASN A 264 13.32 15.94 1.30
N ALA A 265 12.60 16.35 0.24
CA ALA A 265 12.42 17.76 -0.07
C ALA A 265 11.59 18.47 1.00
N VAL A 266 12.11 19.60 1.46
CA VAL A 266 11.43 20.53 2.38
C VAL A 266 11.47 21.93 1.78
N LYS A 267 10.64 22.82 2.31
CA LYS A 267 10.65 24.23 1.89
C LYS A 267 11.98 24.91 2.23
N PRO A 268 12.46 25.80 1.38
CA PRO A 268 13.60 26.66 1.71
C PRO A 268 13.33 27.52 2.96
N PRO A 269 14.34 27.90 3.74
CA PRO A 269 14.16 28.66 4.97
C PRO A 269 13.33 29.94 4.83
N ASN A 270 13.44 30.61 3.69
CA ASN A 270 12.73 31.88 3.40
C ASN A 270 11.37 31.67 2.71
N ALA A 271 10.93 30.43 2.46
CA ALA A 271 9.65 30.15 1.84
C ALA A 271 8.52 30.14 2.89
N THR A 272 7.40 30.79 2.57
CA THR A 272 6.21 30.84 3.43
C THR A 272 5.31 29.62 3.27
N ARG A 273 5.41 28.92 2.13
CA ARG A 273 4.58 27.76 1.79
C ARG A 273 5.44 26.56 1.47
N ASP A 274 4.92 25.37 1.74
CA ASP A 274 5.55 24.15 1.32
C ASP A 274 5.57 24.03 -0.21
N PRO A 275 6.64 23.43 -0.81
CA PRO A 275 6.70 23.20 -2.24
C PRO A 275 5.61 22.22 -2.68
N VAL A 276 4.92 22.57 -3.77
CA VAL A 276 3.94 21.68 -4.41
C VAL A 276 4.63 21.00 -5.59
N PHE A 277 4.72 19.69 -5.53
CA PHE A 277 5.35 18.86 -6.55
C PHE A 277 4.31 18.30 -7.50
N GLU A 278 4.60 18.36 -8.78
CA GLU A 278 3.83 17.74 -9.86
C GLU A 278 4.79 17.00 -10.79
N ALA A 279 4.53 15.71 -11.02
CA ALA A 279 5.49 14.81 -11.63
C ALA A 279 5.98 15.21 -13.03
N SER A 280 5.15 15.90 -13.81
CA SER A 280 5.49 16.37 -15.17
C SER A 280 5.94 17.83 -15.22
N ALA A 281 5.75 18.60 -14.14
CA ALA A 281 6.10 20.02 -14.11
C ALA A 281 7.55 20.24 -13.68
N LYS A 282 8.01 21.48 -13.87
CA LYS A 282 9.31 21.93 -13.34
C LYS A 282 9.32 21.82 -11.82
N CYS A 283 10.46 21.41 -11.28
CA CYS A 283 10.62 21.30 -9.83
C CYS A 283 10.45 22.68 -9.16
N PRO A 284 9.64 22.75 -8.09
CA PRO A 284 9.59 23.94 -7.25
C PRO A 284 10.93 24.16 -6.54
N ALA A 285 11.15 25.35 -5.96
CA ALA A 285 12.29 25.54 -5.09
C ALA A 285 12.15 24.69 -3.82
N TYR A 286 13.13 23.86 -3.52
CA TYR A 286 13.21 23.03 -2.33
C TYR A 286 14.65 22.91 -1.83
N VAL A 287 14.82 22.42 -0.62
CA VAL A 287 16.12 22.02 -0.05
C VAL A 287 15.99 20.63 0.55
N VAL A 288 17.08 19.90 0.65
CA VAL A 288 17.17 18.66 1.44
C VAL A 288 17.89 19.01 2.75
N PRO A 289 17.42 18.53 3.92
CA PRO A 289 18.10 18.78 5.19
C PRO A 289 19.59 18.46 5.13
N GLY A 290 20.44 19.41 5.56
CA GLY A 290 21.87 19.37 5.31
C GLY A 290 22.59 18.13 5.84
N GLU A 291 22.17 17.65 7.01
CA GLU A 291 22.72 16.42 7.63
C GLU A 291 22.43 15.18 6.78
N VAL A 292 21.18 15.03 6.34
CA VAL A 292 20.78 13.91 5.46
C VAL A 292 21.51 14.00 4.13
N ALA A 293 21.48 15.18 3.48
CA ALA A 293 22.16 15.38 2.21
C ALA A 293 23.68 15.15 2.27
N SER A 294 24.31 15.46 3.38
CA SER A 294 25.76 15.21 3.57
C SER A 294 26.05 13.73 3.72
N ALA A 295 25.32 13.05 4.58
CA ALA A 295 25.51 11.63 4.85
C ALA A 295 25.20 10.76 3.62
N VAL A 296 24.15 11.11 2.85
CA VAL A 296 23.81 10.41 1.60
C VAL A 296 24.91 10.62 0.55
N ARG A 297 25.38 11.84 0.35
CA ARG A 297 26.48 12.12 -0.60
C ARG A 297 27.77 11.38 -0.23
N GLU A 298 28.12 11.32 1.06
CA GLU A 298 29.29 10.58 1.52
C GLU A 298 29.17 9.09 1.17
N ARG A 299 28.01 8.50 1.42
CA ARG A 299 27.72 7.11 1.06
C ARG A 299 27.77 6.90 -0.45
N GLU A 300 27.15 7.75 -1.25
CA GLU A 300 27.14 7.66 -2.72
C GLU A 300 28.56 7.73 -3.28
N GLN A 301 29.38 8.65 -2.79
CA GLN A 301 30.79 8.77 -3.18
C GLN A 301 31.61 7.52 -2.84
N ALA A 302 31.42 6.98 -1.64
CA ALA A 302 32.07 5.74 -1.23
C ALA A 302 31.64 4.54 -2.10
N ASP A 303 30.35 4.41 -2.35
CA ASP A 303 29.77 3.36 -3.20
C ASP A 303 30.23 3.49 -4.67
N GLU A 304 30.33 4.71 -5.21
CA GLU A 304 30.84 4.96 -6.57
C GLU A 304 32.31 4.60 -6.69
N ALA A 305 33.13 4.99 -5.71
CA ALA A 305 34.56 4.65 -5.68
C ALA A 305 34.78 3.13 -5.60
N GLU A 306 34.04 2.42 -4.74
CA GLU A 306 34.13 0.96 -4.66
C GLU A 306 33.58 0.28 -5.92
N THR A 307 32.50 0.79 -6.51
CA THR A 307 31.97 0.30 -7.79
C THR A 307 33.03 0.41 -8.91
N ALA A 308 33.69 1.57 -9.04
CA ALA A 308 34.74 1.79 -10.02
C ALA A 308 35.91 0.83 -9.82
N LYS A 309 36.33 0.62 -8.58
CA LYS A 309 37.40 -0.32 -8.20
C LYS A 309 37.01 -1.78 -8.53
N LEU A 310 35.78 -2.20 -8.28
CA LEU A 310 35.28 -3.52 -8.64
C LEU A 310 35.27 -3.72 -10.16
N ILE A 311 34.89 -2.71 -10.92
CA ILE A 311 34.90 -2.72 -12.39
C ILE A 311 36.34 -2.88 -12.88
N SER A 312 37.29 -2.08 -12.37
CA SER A 312 38.71 -2.15 -12.76
C SER A 312 39.38 -3.50 -12.45
N ARG A 313 38.85 -4.20 -11.41
CA ARG A 313 39.28 -5.56 -11.06
C ARG A 313 38.63 -6.66 -11.88
N GLY A 314 37.84 -6.29 -12.90
CA GLY A 314 37.25 -7.25 -13.84
C GLY A 314 35.95 -7.90 -13.36
N THR A 315 35.17 -7.25 -12.50
CA THR A 315 33.84 -7.78 -12.12
C THR A 315 33.03 -8.11 -13.37
N PRO A 316 32.56 -9.37 -13.54
CA PRO A 316 31.80 -9.78 -14.70
C PRO A 316 30.50 -8.98 -14.84
N VAL A 317 30.14 -8.66 -16.09
CA VAL A 317 28.85 -8.02 -16.39
C VAL A 317 27.75 -9.08 -16.32
N ALA A 318 26.68 -8.77 -15.62
CA ALA A 318 25.48 -9.58 -15.60
C ALA A 318 24.80 -9.59 -16.98
N ARG A 319 24.09 -10.68 -17.32
CA ARG A 319 23.27 -10.73 -18.53
C ARG A 319 22.19 -9.66 -18.47
N LEU A 320 21.85 -9.07 -19.62
CA LEU A 320 20.81 -8.05 -19.71
C LEU A 320 19.41 -8.63 -19.47
N ASN A 321 19.21 -9.86 -19.90
CA ASN A 321 17.98 -10.60 -19.70
C ASN A 321 18.34 -11.94 -19.06
N THR A 322 17.58 -12.34 -18.04
CA THR A 322 17.79 -13.59 -17.33
C THR A 322 17.45 -14.82 -18.19
N GLY A 323 16.68 -14.62 -19.27
CA GLY A 323 16.20 -15.71 -20.14
C GLY A 323 15.06 -16.53 -19.53
N ILE A 324 14.57 -16.11 -18.38
CA ILE A 324 13.46 -16.71 -17.63
C ILE A 324 12.48 -15.60 -17.24
N ASP A 325 11.21 -15.93 -17.16
CA ASP A 325 10.16 -14.99 -16.73
C ASP A 325 10.17 -14.86 -15.20
N GLY A 326 10.98 -13.95 -14.68
CA GLY A 326 11.04 -13.62 -13.27
C GLY A 326 12.11 -14.37 -12.47
N GLY A 327 11.86 -14.53 -11.18
CA GLY A 327 12.78 -15.18 -10.25
C GLY A 327 12.09 -15.81 -9.05
N MET A 328 12.89 -16.58 -8.33
CA MET A 328 12.49 -17.34 -7.16
C MET A 328 13.63 -17.34 -6.14
N ASN A 329 13.30 -17.29 -4.85
CA ASN A 329 14.30 -17.44 -3.81
C ASN A 329 14.87 -18.88 -3.82
N ARG A 330 16.16 -19.00 -3.49
CA ARG A 330 16.86 -20.30 -3.48
C ARG A 330 16.21 -21.35 -2.59
N VAL A 331 15.55 -20.94 -1.51
CA VAL A 331 14.84 -21.84 -0.61
C VAL A 331 13.73 -22.59 -1.35
N PHE A 332 12.97 -21.89 -2.19
CA PHE A 332 11.92 -22.53 -3.00
C PHE A 332 12.50 -23.24 -4.22
N ALA A 333 13.51 -22.69 -4.86
CA ALA A 333 14.18 -23.31 -5.99
C ALA A 333 14.78 -24.68 -5.61
N ALA A 334 15.33 -24.82 -4.42
CA ALA A 334 15.88 -26.08 -3.92
C ALA A 334 14.82 -27.16 -3.65
N ALA A 335 13.56 -26.78 -3.43
CA ALA A 335 12.44 -27.68 -3.20
C ALA A 335 11.78 -28.21 -4.49
N LEU A 336 12.15 -27.65 -5.66
CA LEU A 336 11.59 -28.10 -6.93
C LEU A 336 12.23 -29.41 -7.39
N PRO A 337 11.44 -30.37 -7.92
CA PRO A 337 11.99 -31.55 -8.55
C PRO A 337 12.91 -31.17 -9.74
N ASN A 338 14.12 -31.69 -9.75
CA ASN A 338 15.12 -31.50 -10.82
C ASN A 338 15.77 -30.11 -10.94
N GLY A 339 15.73 -29.25 -9.93
CA GLY A 339 16.36 -27.95 -10.01
C GLY A 339 15.81 -27.03 -11.11
N ASN A 340 14.72 -27.47 -11.75
CA ASN A 340 14.08 -26.71 -12.80
C ASN A 340 13.25 -25.60 -12.17
N THR A 341 13.79 -24.38 -12.18
CA THR A 341 13.06 -23.14 -11.82
C THR A 341 11.94 -22.86 -12.82
N GLY A 342 11.42 -23.91 -13.48
CA GLY A 342 10.41 -23.90 -14.52
C GLY A 342 9.34 -22.86 -14.26
N LEU A 343 9.54 -21.72 -14.84
CA LEU A 343 8.65 -20.62 -14.89
C LEU A 343 7.57 -20.98 -15.89
N SER A 344 6.38 -21.12 -15.37
CA SER A 344 5.13 -21.38 -16.05
C SER A 344 5.25 -21.59 -17.56
N GLU A 345 5.19 -22.80 -17.99
CA GLU A 345 4.51 -23.16 -19.22
C GLU A 345 3.02 -22.83 -19.05
N SER A 346 2.52 -21.95 -19.90
CA SER A 346 1.18 -21.65 -20.41
C SER A 346 0.86 -20.20 -20.37
#